data_fec8f553dacd199c98be9e20e34c77c5
#
_entry.id   fec8f553dacd199c98be9e20e34c77c5
#
_cell.length_a   1.000
_cell.length_b   1.000
_cell.length_c   1.000
_cell.angle_alpha   90.00
_cell.angle_beta   90.00
_cell.angle_gamma   90.00
#
_symmetry.space_group_name_H-M   'P 1'
#
loop_
_entity.id
_entity.type
_entity.pdbx_description
1 polymer ?
#
loop_
_entity_poly.entity_id
_entity_poly.type
_entity_poly.pdbx_seq_one_letter_code
_entity_poly.pdbx_strand_id
1 'polypeptide(L)'
;MVVKDLAHPQKEDLNQEDSNLIQVPSSVWKQNQSEKNNLAYFAGVIEGEGCFFNSKNQTGRLYPTIQVEMTDGDVIHKLNDFFKGNAPFSRKRAEDRLRSYRFRIMGERALKIMFDIYNYMSARRKAKIDQVMREYCEYHADRVKYKKLYKVIKHNKK
;
A
#
# COMPACT_ATOMS: atom_id res chain seq x y z
N MET A 1 -18.38 72.91 18.00
CA MET A 1 -17.98 71.57 18.39
C MET A 1 -17.66 70.80 17.11
N VAL A 2 -16.38 70.72 16.75
CA VAL A 2 -15.91 70.22 15.44
C VAL A 2 -15.47 68.79 15.64
N VAL A 3 -16.11 67.88 14.91
CA VAL A 3 -15.78 66.46 14.88
C VAL A 3 -14.69 66.26 13.82
N LYS A 4 -13.52 65.80 14.26
CA LYS A 4 -12.37 65.52 13.39
C LYS A 4 -12.60 64.21 12.64
N ASP A 5 -12.42 64.29 11.33
CA ASP A 5 -12.34 63.14 10.42
C ASP A 5 -11.18 62.24 10.78
N LEU A 6 -11.45 60.96 11.03
CA LEU A 6 -10.44 59.93 11.15
C LEU A 6 -10.15 59.36 9.75
N ALA A 7 -8.96 59.69 9.28
CA ALA A 7 -8.41 59.18 8.04
C ALA A 7 -8.24 57.63 8.09
N HIS A 8 -8.74 56.95 7.06
CA HIS A 8 -8.48 55.52 6.83
C HIS A 8 -7.00 55.34 6.45
N PRO A 9 -6.32 54.32 6.99
CA PRO A 9 -4.99 53.95 6.53
C PRO A 9 -5.06 53.35 5.12
N GLN A 10 -4.22 53.85 4.27
CA GLN A 10 -4.01 53.36 2.90
C GLN A 10 -3.52 51.91 2.94
N LYS A 11 -4.06 51.08 2.05
CA LYS A 11 -3.56 49.72 1.78
C LYS A 11 -2.18 49.84 1.17
N GLU A 12 -1.17 49.43 1.94
CA GLU A 12 0.17 49.21 1.43
C GLU A 12 0.14 48.03 0.44
N ASP A 13 0.68 48.32 -0.74
CA ASP A 13 0.97 47.37 -1.80
C ASP A 13 1.89 46.27 -1.28
N LEU A 14 1.34 45.08 -1.01
CA LEU A 14 2.13 43.88 -0.79
C LEU A 14 2.68 43.41 -2.13
N ASN A 15 3.94 43.62 -2.27
CA ASN A 15 4.84 43.27 -3.34
C ASN A 15 4.65 41.91 -3.91
N GLN A 16 4.71 41.87 -5.25
CA GLN A 16 5.11 40.75 -6.07
C GLN A 16 6.37 40.09 -5.49
N GLU A 17 6.19 38.99 -4.79
CA GLU A 17 7.26 38.02 -4.52
C GLU A 17 6.93 36.69 -5.18
N ASP A 18 7.77 36.37 -6.16
CA ASP A 18 8.15 35.07 -6.65
C ASP A 18 7.04 34.05 -7.01
N SER A 19 6.34 34.31 -8.08
CA SER A 19 5.59 33.27 -8.81
C SER A 19 6.50 32.45 -9.75
N ASN A 20 7.59 31.90 -9.22
CA ASN A 20 8.28 30.76 -9.81
C ASN A 20 7.61 29.44 -9.37
N LEU A 21 6.28 29.42 -9.35
CA LEU A 21 5.52 28.18 -9.27
C LEU A 21 5.75 27.42 -10.58
N ILE A 22 6.49 26.32 -10.47
CA ILE A 22 6.64 25.34 -11.57
C ILE A 22 5.23 24.99 -12.04
N GLN A 23 4.85 25.50 -13.22
CA GLN A 23 3.57 25.16 -13.84
C GLN A 23 3.61 23.70 -14.27
N VAL A 24 3.16 22.81 -13.38
CA VAL A 24 2.99 21.39 -13.72
C VAL A 24 1.87 21.27 -14.75
N PRO A 25 2.11 20.67 -15.92
CA PRO A 25 1.10 20.56 -16.97
C PRO A 25 -0.20 19.92 -16.45
N SER A 26 -1.34 20.43 -16.88
CA SER A 26 -2.66 19.93 -16.45
C SER A 26 -2.87 18.43 -16.73
N SER A 27 -2.18 17.87 -17.71
CA SER A 27 -2.14 16.42 -18.00
C SER A 27 -1.55 15.61 -16.85
N VAL A 28 -0.48 16.10 -16.20
CA VAL A 28 0.16 15.44 -15.06
C VAL A 28 -0.74 15.42 -13.84
N TRP A 29 -1.48 16.51 -13.57
CA TRP A 29 -2.46 16.56 -12.49
C TRP A 29 -3.61 15.57 -12.69
N LYS A 30 -4.12 15.46 -13.92
CA LYS A 30 -5.20 14.52 -14.26
C LYS A 30 -4.74 13.07 -14.12
N GLN A 31 -3.53 12.74 -14.55
CA GLN A 31 -2.97 11.38 -14.42
C GLN A 31 -2.78 11.00 -12.95
N ASN A 32 -2.17 11.87 -12.15
CA ASN A 32 -1.97 11.63 -10.71
C ASN A 32 -3.31 11.46 -9.95
N GLN A 33 -4.36 12.20 -10.35
CA GLN A 33 -5.68 12.07 -9.74
C GLN A 33 -6.33 10.75 -10.11
N SER A 34 -6.20 10.30 -11.37
CA SER A 34 -6.72 9.00 -11.81
C SER A 34 -6.06 7.84 -11.07
N GLU A 35 -4.73 7.87 -10.89
CA GLU A 35 -4.01 6.85 -10.13
C GLU A 35 -4.42 6.82 -8.65
N LYS A 36 -4.60 7.97 -8.01
CA LYS A 36 -5.09 8.07 -6.64
C LYS A 36 -6.51 7.52 -6.49
N ASN A 37 -7.40 7.82 -7.44
CA ASN A 37 -8.77 7.31 -7.43
C ASN A 37 -8.79 5.79 -7.59
N ASN A 38 -7.95 5.25 -8.47
CA ASN A 38 -7.79 3.80 -8.65
C ASN A 38 -7.23 3.14 -7.39
N LEU A 39 -6.23 3.74 -6.73
CA LEU A 39 -5.69 3.23 -5.47
C LEU A 39 -6.75 3.20 -4.38
N ALA A 40 -7.55 4.26 -4.22
CA ALA A 40 -8.65 4.32 -3.25
C ALA A 40 -9.72 3.25 -3.52
N TYR A 41 -10.10 3.05 -4.79
CA TYR A 41 -11.04 2.00 -5.19
C TYR A 41 -10.52 0.60 -4.80
N PHE A 42 -9.29 0.27 -5.18
CA PHE A 42 -8.73 -1.05 -4.88
C PHE A 42 -8.42 -1.24 -3.39
N ALA A 43 -8.08 -0.17 -2.68
CA ALA A 43 -7.99 -0.20 -1.22
C ALA A 43 -9.34 -0.57 -0.59
N GLY A 44 -10.46 -0.05 -1.10
CA GLY A 44 -11.81 -0.42 -0.68
C GLY A 44 -12.13 -1.89 -0.94
N VAL A 45 -11.75 -2.43 -2.11
CA VAL A 45 -11.90 -3.87 -2.42
C VAL A 45 -11.08 -4.73 -1.44
N ILE A 46 -9.83 -4.33 -1.16
CA ILE A 46 -8.96 -5.05 -0.22
C ILE A 46 -9.48 -4.90 1.23
N GLU A 47 -10.06 -3.77 1.61
CA GLU A 47 -10.70 -3.59 2.92
C GLU A 47 -11.85 -4.58 3.13
N GLY A 48 -12.72 -4.74 2.13
CA GLY A 48 -13.89 -5.62 2.20
C GLY A 48 -13.52 -7.11 2.13
N GLU A 49 -12.80 -7.49 1.10
CA GLU A 49 -12.58 -8.89 0.69
C GLU A 49 -11.14 -9.38 0.91
N GLY A 50 -10.22 -8.47 1.26
CA GLY A 50 -8.81 -8.79 1.38
C GLY A 50 -8.43 -9.49 2.68
N CYS A 51 -7.32 -10.20 2.62
CA CYS A 51 -6.70 -10.85 3.76
C CYS A 51 -5.20 -10.53 3.79
N PHE A 52 -4.69 -10.13 4.97
CA PHE A 52 -3.27 -9.87 5.22
C PHE A 52 -2.71 -10.94 6.13
N PHE A 53 -1.62 -11.58 5.74
CA PHE A 53 -0.97 -12.61 6.56
C PHE A 53 0.47 -12.86 6.12
N ASN A 54 1.26 -13.52 6.96
CA ASN A 54 2.55 -14.05 6.57
C ASN A 54 2.37 -15.51 6.13
N SER A 55 2.63 -15.78 4.84
CA SER A 55 2.69 -17.15 4.35
C SER A 55 4.07 -17.76 4.60
N LYS A 56 4.13 -19.08 4.84
CA LYS A 56 5.38 -19.82 4.97
C LYS A 56 5.58 -20.70 3.73
N ASN A 57 6.80 -20.76 3.22
CA ASN A 57 7.18 -21.76 2.25
C ASN A 57 7.60 -23.07 2.95
N GLN A 58 7.96 -24.10 2.16
CA GLN A 58 8.40 -25.41 2.67
C GLN A 58 9.67 -25.31 3.57
N THR A 59 10.49 -24.28 3.40
CA THR A 59 11.69 -24.05 4.23
C THR A 59 11.39 -23.18 5.46
N GLY A 60 10.13 -22.89 5.77
CA GLY A 60 9.71 -22.06 6.89
C GLY A 60 9.92 -20.56 6.70
N ARG A 61 10.34 -20.10 5.51
CA ARG A 61 10.55 -18.68 5.22
C ARG A 61 9.22 -17.95 5.18
N LEU A 62 9.14 -16.82 5.91
CA LEU A 62 7.98 -15.93 5.94
C LEU A 62 7.95 -14.99 4.73
N TYR A 63 6.74 -14.79 4.19
CA TYR A 63 6.45 -13.86 3.12
C TYR A 63 5.16 -13.09 3.44
N PRO A 64 5.22 -11.78 3.66
CA PRO A 64 4.03 -10.95 3.73
C PRO A 64 3.16 -11.19 2.51
N THR A 65 1.87 -11.34 2.71
CA THR A 65 0.94 -11.76 1.66
C THR A 65 -0.34 -10.94 1.75
N ILE A 66 -0.79 -10.46 0.60
CA ILE A 66 -2.14 -9.94 0.39
C ILE A 66 -2.86 -10.96 -0.49
N GLN A 67 -4.07 -11.34 -0.10
CA GLN A 67 -4.92 -12.20 -0.89
C GLN A 67 -6.33 -11.62 -0.91
N VAL A 68 -6.92 -11.58 -2.10
CA VAL A 68 -8.34 -11.26 -2.32
C VAL A 68 -8.95 -12.43 -3.08
N GLU A 69 -10.10 -12.92 -2.64
CA GLU A 69 -10.81 -14.02 -3.32
C GLU A 69 -12.30 -13.66 -3.39
N MET A 70 -12.86 -13.63 -4.60
CA MET A 70 -14.25 -13.30 -4.85
C MET A 70 -14.76 -13.99 -6.12
N THR A 71 -16.06 -13.98 -6.33
CA THR A 71 -16.69 -14.54 -7.53
C THR A 71 -16.67 -13.61 -8.73
N ASP A 72 -16.46 -12.31 -8.49
CA ASP A 72 -16.33 -11.30 -9.55
C ASP A 72 -14.91 -11.33 -10.13
N GLY A 73 -14.78 -12.00 -11.28
CA GLY A 73 -13.50 -12.13 -11.98
C GLY A 73 -12.99 -10.81 -12.52
N ASP A 74 -13.87 -9.92 -12.97
CA ASP A 74 -13.48 -8.64 -13.59
C ASP A 74 -12.77 -7.74 -12.58
N VAL A 75 -13.27 -7.69 -11.35
CA VAL A 75 -12.63 -6.93 -10.28
C VAL A 75 -11.25 -7.49 -9.96
N ILE A 76 -11.12 -8.82 -9.90
CA ILE A 76 -9.83 -9.48 -9.64
C ILE A 76 -8.83 -9.22 -10.77
N HIS A 77 -9.25 -9.27 -12.03
CA HIS A 77 -8.37 -8.96 -13.16
C HIS A 77 -7.90 -7.49 -13.11
N LYS A 78 -8.80 -6.54 -12.90
CA LYS A 78 -8.46 -5.11 -12.76
C LYS A 78 -7.51 -4.86 -11.57
N LEU A 79 -7.75 -5.49 -10.43
CA LEU A 79 -6.87 -5.44 -9.24
C LEU A 79 -5.47 -5.97 -9.58
N ASN A 80 -5.41 -7.10 -10.30
CA ASN A 80 -4.16 -7.70 -10.73
C ASN A 80 -3.39 -6.81 -11.69
N ASP A 81 -4.05 -6.21 -12.67
CA ASP A 81 -3.43 -5.32 -13.65
C ASP A 81 -2.90 -4.04 -12.99
N PHE A 82 -3.65 -3.49 -12.03
CA PHE A 82 -3.24 -2.29 -11.30
C PHE A 82 -1.99 -2.53 -10.44
N PHE A 83 -1.99 -3.58 -9.64
CA PHE A 83 -0.85 -3.91 -8.77
C PHE A 83 0.23 -4.75 -9.45
N LYS A 84 0.09 -5.06 -10.75
CA LYS A 84 1.03 -5.89 -11.52
C LYS A 84 1.31 -7.24 -10.84
N GLY A 85 0.24 -7.88 -10.36
CA GLY A 85 0.30 -9.19 -9.72
C GLY A 85 0.68 -10.31 -10.69
N ASN A 86 0.72 -11.53 -10.17
CA ASN A 86 0.79 -12.73 -11.02
C ASN A 86 -0.60 -13.02 -11.59
N ALA A 87 -0.66 -13.80 -12.67
CA ALA A 87 -1.94 -14.16 -13.29
C ALA A 87 -2.94 -14.65 -12.23
N PRO A 88 -4.19 -14.13 -12.23
CA PRO A 88 -5.19 -14.54 -11.26
C PRO A 88 -5.48 -16.03 -11.35
N PHE A 89 -5.53 -16.67 -10.21
CA PHE A 89 -5.91 -18.08 -10.12
C PHE A 89 -7.43 -18.21 -10.05
N SER A 90 -8.03 -19.05 -10.89
CA SER A 90 -9.46 -19.35 -10.81
C SER A 90 -9.71 -20.78 -10.30
N ARG A 91 -10.72 -20.94 -9.45
CA ARG A 91 -11.07 -22.23 -8.85
C ARG A 91 -12.59 -22.43 -8.84
N LYS A 92 -13.03 -23.59 -9.29
CA LYS A 92 -14.39 -24.09 -9.06
C LYS A 92 -14.33 -25.13 -7.92
N ARG A 93 -15.01 -24.88 -6.81
CA ARG A 93 -14.92 -25.72 -5.60
C ARG A 93 -15.83 -26.94 -5.66
N ALA A 94 -16.97 -26.80 -6.33
CA ALA A 94 -17.95 -27.87 -6.56
C ALA A 94 -18.76 -27.56 -7.81
N GLU A 95 -19.50 -28.49 -8.37
CA GLU A 95 -20.27 -28.31 -9.60
C GLU A 95 -21.40 -27.28 -9.44
N ASP A 96 -22.00 -27.24 -8.25
CA ASP A 96 -23.08 -26.33 -7.87
C ASP A 96 -22.65 -24.95 -7.42
N ARG A 97 -21.33 -24.69 -7.31
CA ARG A 97 -20.80 -23.43 -6.82
C ARG A 97 -20.28 -22.55 -7.93
N LEU A 98 -20.43 -21.23 -7.75
CA LEU A 98 -19.81 -20.22 -8.61
C LEU A 98 -18.29 -20.36 -8.58
N ARG A 99 -17.68 -20.09 -9.73
CA ARG A 99 -16.22 -20.01 -9.83
C ARG A 99 -15.71 -18.86 -8.99
N SER A 100 -14.68 -19.07 -8.17
CA SER A 100 -13.97 -17.99 -7.47
C SER A 100 -12.68 -17.65 -8.21
N TYR A 101 -12.31 -16.37 -8.15
CA TYR A 101 -11.07 -15.83 -8.67
C TYR A 101 -10.25 -15.30 -7.52
N ARG A 102 -8.94 -15.49 -7.60
CA ARG A 102 -8.02 -15.11 -6.54
C ARG A 102 -6.89 -14.24 -7.08
N PHE A 103 -6.75 -13.06 -6.50
CA PHE A 103 -5.53 -12.25 -6.56
C PHE A 103 -4.65 -12.61 -5.36
N ARG A 104 -3.36 -12.79 -5.58
CA ARG A 104 -2.39 -12.99 -4.51
C ARG A 104 -1.06 -12.37 -4.87
N ILE A 105 -0.50 -11.61 -3.92
CA ILE A 105 0.81 -11.01 -4.03
C ILE A 105 1.59 -11.22 -2.74
N MET A 106 2.91 -11.45 -2.83
CA MET A 106 3.75 -11.86 -1.71
C MET A 106 5.08 -11.11 -1.68
N GLY A 107 5.72 -11.12 -0.50
CA GLY A 107 7.06 -10.56 -0.29
C GLY A 107 7.07 -9.05 -0.25
N GLU A 108 8.16 -8.44 -0.68
CA GLU A 108 8.38 -6.98 -0.64
C GLU A 108 7.30 -6.20 -1.40
N ARG A 109 6.79 -6.75 -2.50
CA ARG A 109 5.69 -6.12 -3.24
C ARG A 109 4.41 -6.04 -2.42
N ALA A 110 4.11 -7.08 -1.64
CA ALA A 110 2.97 -7.05 -0.74
C ALA A 110 3.15 -6.01 0.37
N LEU A 111 4.36 -5.87 0.93
CA LEU A 111 4.68 -4.83 1.90
C LEU A 111 4.48 -3.42 1.32
N LYS A 112 4.98 -3.20 0.10
CA LYS A 112 4.80 -1.91 -0.56
C LYS A 112 3.32 -1.57 -0.72
N ILE A 113 2.50 -2.50 -1.21
CA ILE A 113 1.06 -2.29 -1.37
C ILE A 113 0.39 -2.04 -0.02
N MET A 114 0.72 -2.82 1.04
CA MET A 114 0.21 -2.60 2.40
C MET A 114 0.48 -1.18 2.88
N PHE A 115 1.69 -0.67 2.61
CA PHE A 115 2.06 0.70 2.93
C PHE A 115 1.26 1.73 2.13
N ASP A 116 1.16 1.54 0.81
CA ASP A 116 0.46 2.45 -0.09
C ASP A 116 -1.05 2.59 0.25
N ILE A 117 -1.69 1.47 0.67
CA ILE A 117 -3.11 1.45 1.02
C ILE A 117 -3.40 1.71 2.51
N TYR A 118 -2.39 1.79 3.37
CA TYR A 118 -2.54 1.83 4.83
C TYR A 118 -3.52 2.91 5.30
N ASN A 119 -3.44 4.12 4.72
CA ASN A 119 -4.29 5.24 5.13
C ASN A 119 -5.77 5.06 4.77
N TYR A 120 -6.08 4.18 3.82
CA TYR A 120 -7.46 3.84 3.41
C TYR A 120 -8.08 2.73 4.27
N MET A 121 -7.29 2.08 5.13
CA MET A 121 -7.73 0.94 5.92
C MET A 121 -8.39 1.36 7.23
N SER A 122 -9.37 0.56 7.67
CA SER A 122 -9.97 0.67 9.01
C SER A 122 -8.95 0.36 10.12
N ALA A 123 -9.24 0.76 11.35
CA ALA A 123 -8.37 0.50 12.50
C ALA A 123 -8.04 -1.00 12.65
N ARG A 124 -9.02 -1.89 12.44
CA ARG A 124 -8.84 -3.33 12.49
C ARG A 124 -7.86 -3.83 11.42
N ARG A 125 -7.98 -3.32 10.21
CA ARG A 125 -7.10 -3.70 9.08
C ARG A 125 -5.69 -3.15 9.24
N LYS A 126 -5.56 -1.91 9.74
CA LYS A 126 -4.26 -1.31 10.10
C LYS A 126 -3.54 -2.16 11.14
N ALA A 127 -4.21 -2.54 12.22
CA ALA A 127 -3.64 -3.40 13.24
C ALA A 127 -3.16 -4.75 12.68
N LYS A 128 -3.89 -5.32 11.69
CA LYS A 128 -3.50 -6.56 11.02
C LYS A 128 -2.28 -6.37 10.11
N ILE A 129 -2.19 -5.28 9.38
CA ILE A 129 -1.01 -4.92 8.57
C ILE A 129 0.20 -4.74 9.50
N ASP A 130 0.06 -4.00 10.60
CA ASP A 130 1.13 -3.78 11.58
C ASP A 130 1.63 -5.09 12.19
N GLN A 131 0.72 -6.02 12.49
CA GLN A 131 1.08 -7.37 12.95
C GLN A 131 1.93 -8.10 11.90
N VAL A 132 1.48 -8.14 10.64
CA VAL A 132 2.19 -8.82 9.55
C VAL A 132 3.58 -8.23 9.34
N MET A 133 3.70 -6.90 9.36
CA MET A 133 4.97 -6.21 9.20
C MET A 133 5.92 -6.51 10.35
N ARG A 134 5.44 -6.47 11.60
CA ARG A 134 6.22 -6.76 12.81
C ARG A 134 6.78 -8.18 12.79
N GLU A 135 5.91 -9.18 12.58
CA GLU A 135 6.31 -10.59 12.51
C GLU A 135 7.36 -10.83 11.41
N TYR A 136 7.22 -10.16 10.27
CA TYR A 136 8.17 -10.25 9.17
C TYR A 136 9.52 -9.63 9.53
N CYS A 137 9.53 -8.46 10.18
CA CYS A 137 10.75 -7.78 10.61
C CYS A 137 11.49 -8.60 11.69
N GLU A 138 10.79 -9.13 12.67
CA GLU A 138 11.35 -9.99 13.72
C GLU A 138 12.00 -11.24 13.10
N TYR A 139 11.30 -11.92 12.20
CA TYR A 139 11.84 -13.07 11.48
C TYR A 139 13.13 -12.75 10.70
N HIS A 140 13.17 -11.59 10.05
CA HIS A 140 14.36 -11.17 9.29
C HIS A 140 15.51 -10.76 10.20
N ALA A 141 15.25 -10.09 11.32
CA ALA A 141 16.27 -9.73 12.31
C ALA A 141 16.94 -10.98 12.89
N ASP A 142 16.17 -11.97 13.29
CA ASP A 142 16.68 -13.25 13.78
C ASP A 142 17.52 -13.96 12.72
N ARG A 143 17.03 -14.00 11.48
CA ARG A 143 17.77 -14.67 10.39
C ARG A 143 19.11 -14.01 10.08
N VAL A 144 19.20 -12.68 10.16
CA VAL A 144 20.46 -11.94 9.99
C VAL A 144 21.42 -12.27 11.14
N LYS A 145 20.89 -12.32 12.38
CA LYS A 145 21.65 -12.73 13.57
C LYS A 145 22.18 -14.16 13.45
N TYR A 146 21.36 -15.12 13.05
CA TYR A 146 21.77 -16.52 12.82
C TYR A 146 22.81 -16.65 11.70
N LYS A 147 22.67 -15.92 10.59
CA LYS A 147 23.67 -15.93 9.52
C LYS A 147 25.03 -15.41 9.97
N LYS A 148 25.05 -14.37 10.81
CA LYS A 148 26.31 -13.84 11.39
C LYS A 148 26.96 -14.87 12.32
N LEU A 149 26.19 -15.48 13.23
CA LEU A 149 26.65 -16.54 14.13
C LEU A 149 27.19 -17.75 13.38
N TYR A 150 26.49 -18.22 12.35
CA TYR A 150 26.92 -19.37 11.54
C TYR A 150 28.22 -19.10 10.80
N LYS A 151 28.45 -17.89 10.30
CA LYS A 151 29.74 -17.51 9.68
C LYS A 151 30.89 -17.54 10.70
N VAL A 152 30.66 -17.06 11.92
CA VAL A 152 31.67 -17.08 12.99
C VAL A 152 32.03 -18.52 13.39
N ILE A 153 31.04 -19.39 13.59
CA ILE A 153 31.25 -20.80 13.95
C ILE A 153 32.02 -21.55 12.86
N LYS A 154 31.70 -21.27 11.57
CA LYS A 154 32.38 -21.92 10.43
C LYS A 154 33.83 -21.48 10.27
N HIS A 155 34.17 -20.24 10.65
CA HIS A 155 35.55 -19.73 10.62
C HIS A 155 36.41 -20.29 11.75
N ASN A 156 35.82 -20.55 12.92
CA ASN A 156 36.55 -21.09 14.09
C ASN A 156 36.74 -22.62 14.05
N LYS A 157 36.24 -23.32 13.01
CA LYS A 157 36.44 -24.76 12.79
C LYS A 157 37.53 -25.09 11.75
N LYS A 158 38.24 -24.07 11.29
CA LYS A 158 39.48 -24.24 10.47
C LYS A 158 40.72 -23.96 11.32
#